data_be807d6f4c3cbf6744c2cd271fec9334
#
_entry.id   be807d6f4c3cbf6744c2cd271fec9334
#
_cell.length_a   1.000
_cell.length_b   1.000
_cell.length_c   1.000
_cell.angle_alpha   90.00
_cell.angle_beta   90.00
_cell.angle_gamma   90.00
#
_symmetry.space_group_name_H-M   'P 1'
#
loop_
_entity.id
_entity.type
_entity.pdbx_description
1 polymer ?
#
loop_
_entity_poly.entity_id
_entity_poly.type
_entity_poly.pdbx_seq_one_letter_code
_entity_poly.pdbx_strand_id
1 'polypeptide(L)'
;VLSDSSNTALPQAQTPNCVSPSGDPRVQAWPRQVRTMITQRFGVTNIGGFRPGDRLDHGKGLALDVMVPVSSALGDTIANWAISNSQDLNVKYVIWKQKIWMPGRSWQGMGNRGSVTANHFDHVHISFKTGSGRCL
;
A
#
# COMPACT_ATOMS: atom_id res chain seq x y z
N VAL A 1 25.38 1.79 16.47
CA VAL A 1 24.98 2.38 16.36
C VAL A 1 24.81 2.66 16.23
N LEU A 2 24.80 2.57 16.33
CA LEU A 2 24.54 3.27 16.16
C LEU A 2 24.12 3.79 16.13
N SER A 3 23.98 3.86 16.33
CA SER A 3 23.57 4.70 16.33
C SER A 3 23.40 5.24 16.45
N ASP A 4 23.39 5.39 16.61
CA ASP A 4 23.17 6.34 16.78
C ASP A 4 22.93 6.85 17.00
N SER A 5 23.01 6.79 17.32
CA SER A 5 22.59 7.58 17.54
C SER A 5 22.24 8.07 17.55
N SER A 6 22.44 7.88 17.71
CA SER A 6 21.79 8.71 17.80
C SER A 6 20.74 8.71 17.94
N ASN A 7 20.38 8.42 18.90
CA ASN A 7 19.14 8.57 18.74
C ASN A 7 18.42 9.78 18.85
N THR A 8 18.70 10.51 18.46
CA THR A 8 17.96 11.66 18.11
C THR A 8 16.71 11.28 17.37
N ALA A 9 15.57 11.83 17.71
CA ALA A 9 14.35 11.60 16.98
C ALA A 9 14.50 12.15 15.56
N LEU A 10 14.22 11.31 14.57
CA LEU A 10 14.30 11.69 13.18
C LEU A 10 12.90 11.95 12.64
N PRO A 11 12.76 12.88 11.67
CA PRO A 11 11.52 12.98 10.91
C PRO A 11 11.16 11.65 10.25
N GLN A 12 9.89 11.42 9.99
CA GLN A 12 9.42 10.16 9.41
C GLN A 12 10.16 9.81 8.12
N ALA A 13 10.36 10.80 7.25
CA ALA A 13 11.01 10.57 5.97
C ALA A 13 12.50 10.22 6.11
N GLN A 14 13.07 10.33 7.31
CA GLN A 14 14.47 10.09 7.56
C GLN A 14 14.70 8.85 8.43
N THR A 15 13.72 7.98 8.59
CA THR A 15 13.92 6.73 9.30
C THR A 15 14.95 5.88 8.55
N PRO A 16 15.72 5.03 9.26
CA PRO A 16 16.82 4.29 8.62
C PRO A 16 16.40 3.40 7.46
N ASN A 17 15.14 2.94 7.45
CA ASN A 17 14.66 2.04 6.42
C ASN A 17 14.08 2.75 5.20
N CYS A 18 13.99 4.07 5.23
CA CYS A 18 13.51 4.82 4.08
C CYS A 18 14.59 4.91 3.01
N VAL A 19 14.15 4.77 1.75
CA VAL A 19 15.01 4.96 0.59
C VAL A 19 14.39 6.04 -0.29
N SER A 20 15.13 6.54 -1.26
CA SER A 20 14.57 7.50 -2.20
C SER A 20 13.43 6.84 -2.97
N PRO A 21 12.23 7.43 -2.96
CA PRO A 21 11.11 6.83 -3.70
C PRO A 21 11.41 6.85 -5.20
N SER A 22 11.04 5.77 -5.87
CA SER A 22 11.18 5.64 -7.31
C SER A 22 9.81 5.39 -7.93
N GLY A 23 9.76 5.33 -9.25
CA GLY A 23 8.54 5.05 -9.98
C GLY A 23 7.85 6.31 -10.47
N ASP A 24 6.57 6.18 -10.80
CA ASP A 24 5.78 7.25 -11.43
C ASP A 24 5.62 8.44 -10.47
N PRO A 25 6.13 9.63 -10.84
CA PRO A 25 6.03 10.81 -9.96
C PRO A 25 4.61 11.32 -9.77
N ARG A 26 3.63 10.83 -10.54
CA ARG A 26 2.22 11.16 -10.33
C ARG A 26 1.64 10.42 -9.13
N VAL A 27 2.29 9.34 -8.69
CA VAL A 27 2.02 8.71 -7.40
C VAL A 27 2.73 9.55 -6.35
N GLN A 28 2.08 9.84 -5.23
CA GLN A 28 2.68 10.66 -4.19
C GLN A 28 3.88 9.96 -3.55
N ALA A 29 4.74 10.73 -2.91
CA ALA A 29 6.03 10.22 -2.42
C ALA A 29 5.87 9.06 -1.42
N TRP A 30 4.92 9.16 -0.50
CA TRP A 30 4.74 8.12 0.50
C TRP A 30 4.24 6.80 -0.11
N PRO A 31 3.17 6.77 -0.92
CA PRO A 31 2.80 5.53 -1.62
C PRO A 31 3.95 4.94 -2.45
N ARG A 32 4.78 5.77 -3.10
CA ARG A 32 5.96 5.27 -3.82
C ARG A 32 6.95 4.59 -2.87
N GLN A 33 7.12 5.12 -1.66
CA GLN A 33 7.96 4.53 -0.63
C GLN A 33 7.43 3.14 -0.23
N VAL A 34 6.13 3.03 -0.01
CA VAL A 34 5.50 1.76 0.33
C VAL A 34 5.61 0.76 -0.83
N ARG A 35 5.47 1.23 -2.08
CA ARG A 35 5.68 0.39 -3.25
C ARG A 35 7.07 -0.25 -3.23
N THR A 36 8.08 0.52 -2.92
CA THR A 36 9.46 0.01 -2.81
C THR A 36 9.57 -1.04 -1.70
N MET A 37 8.95 -0.81 -0.55
CA MET A 37 8.94 -1.78 0.53
C MET A 37 8.28 -3.09 0.12
N ILE A 38 7.17 -3.03 -0.61
CA ILE A 38 6.47 -4.22 -1.10
C ILE A 38 7.35 -5.01 -2.06
N THR A 39 7.99 -4.33 -3.00
CA THR A 39 8.89 -4.98 -3.95
C THR A 39 10.06 -5.65 -3.23
N GLN A 40 10.66 -4.98 -2.27
CA GLN A 40 11.79 -5.53 -1.53
C GLN A 40 11.39 -6.72 -0.67
N ARG A 41 10.22 -6.66 -0.04
CA ARG A 41 9.78 -7.68 0.89
C ARG A 41 9.15 -8.89 0.21
N PHE A 42 8.37 -8.68 -0.84
CA PHE A 42 7.56 -9.73 -1.45
C PHE A 42 7.98 -10.06 -2.88
N GLY A 43 8.89 -9.30 -3.46
CA GLY A 43 9.34 -9.55 -4.83
C GLY A 43 8.36 -9.15 -5.91
N VAL A 44 7.29 -8.44 -5.58
CA VAL A 44 6.30 -8.00 -6.56
C VAL A 44 6.77 -6.69 -7.18
N THR A 45 6.86 -6.65 -8.50
CA THR A 45 7.26 -5.46 -9.25
C THR A 45 6.12 -4.83 -10.04
N ASN A 46 5.09 -5.62 -10.37
CA ASN A 46 3.93 -5.11 -11.10
C ASN A 46 2.95 -4.48 -10.11
N ILE A 47 3.10 -3.20 -9.91
CA ILE A 47 2.30 -2.45 -8.94
C ILE A 47 1.78 -1.19 -9.64
N GLY A 48 0.46 -1.13 -9.87
CA GLY A 48 -0.20 0.02 -10.43
C GLY A 48 -0.38 1.13 -9.40
N GLY A 49 -0.42 2.37 -9.85
CA GLY A 49 -0.57 3.52 -8.97
C GLY A 49 -1.47 4.58 -9.56
N PHE A 50 -0.91 5.57 -10.24
CA PHE A 50 -1.71 6.67 -10.79
C PHE A 50 -2.58 6.20 -11.94
N ARG A 51 -3.83 6.69 -11.96
CA ARG A 51 -4.77 6.42 -13.05
C ARG A 51 -5.44 7.72 -13.47
N PRO A 52 -5.15 8.23 -14.69
CA PRO A 52 -5.76 9.48 -15.17
C PRO A 52 -7.29 9.35 -15.22
N GLY A 53 -7.99 10.39 -14.79
CA GLY A 53 -9.46 10.42 -14.84
C GLY A 53 -10.15 9.69 -13.72
N ASP A 54 -9.43 8.95 -12.87
CA ASP A 54 -10.01 8.34 -11.69
C ASP A 54 -10.32 9.42 -10.66
N ARG A 55 -11.55 9.42 -10.14
CA ARG A 55 -12.01 10.41 -9.16
C ARG A 55 -11.60 10.04 -7.74
N LEU A 56 -11.14 8.82 -7.53
CA LEU A 56 -10.81 8.29 -6.22
C LEU A 56 -9.29 8.33 -6.01
N ASP A 57 -8.79 7.44 -5.19
CA ASP A 57 -7.43 7.54 -4.71
C ASP A 57 -6.36 7.31 -5.77
N HIS A 58 -6.63 6.47 -6.78
CA HIS A 58 -5.68 6.31 -7.90
C HIS A 58 -5.46 7.61 -8.67
N GLY A 59 -6.52 8.39 -8.86
CA GLY A 59 -6.40 9.68 -9.56
C GLY A 59 -5.68 10.74 -8.73
N LYS A 60 -5.62 10.56 -7.41
CA LYS A 60 -4.91 11.45 -6.50
C LYS A 60 -3.47 11.00 -6.24
N GLY A 61 -3.05 9.90 -6.83
CA GLY A 61 -1.73 9.33 -6.55
C GLY A 61 -1.61 8.74 -5.15
N LEU A 62 -2.72 8.30 -4.54
CA LEU A 62 -2.80 7.81 -3.16
C LEU A 62 -3.25 6.36 -3.07
N ALA A 63 -3.06 5.57 -4.12
CA ALA A 63 -3.41 4.15 -4.11
C ALA A 63 -2.41 3.33 -4.89
N LEU A 64 -2.26 2.08 -4.48
CA LEU A 64 -1.44 1.08 -5.16
C LEU A 64 -2.30 -0.16 -5.43
N ASP A 65 -2.12 -0.75 -6.61
CA ASP A 65 -2.67 -2.05 -6.97
C ASP A 65 -1.51 -3.04 -7.09
N VAL A 66 -1.35 -3.89 -6.09
CA VAL A 66 -0.27 -4.87 -6.05
C VAL A 66 -0.76 -6.13 -6.77
N MET A 67 -0.24 -6.38 -7.96
CA MET A 67 -0.71 -7.49 -8.79
C MET A 67 -0.19 -8.82 -8.26
N VAL A 68 -1.09 -9.76 -8.07
CA VAL A 68 -0.79 -11.09 -7.55
C VAL A 68 -1.62 -12.13 -8.31
N PRO A 69 -1.27 -13.41 -8.25
CA PRO A 69 -2.15 -14.43 -8.83
C PRO A 69 -3.52 -14.42 -8.17
N VAL A 70 -4.54 -14.76 -8.93
CA VAL A 70 -5.93 -14.72 -8.49
C VAL A 70 -6.11 -15.50 -7.17
N SER A 71 -6.71 -14.86 -6.18
CA SER A 71 -7.02 -15.44 -4.86
C SER A 71 -5.83 -16.11 -4.18
N SER A 72 -4.61 -15.64 -4.46
CA SER A 72 -3.39 -16.32 -4.03
C SER A 72 -3.08 -16.12 -2.55
N ALA A 73 -2.30 -17.05 -2.01
CA ALA A 73 -1.74 -16.90 -0.66
C ALA A 73 -0.83 -15.68 -0.56
N LEU A 74 -0.13 -15.32 -1.64
CA LEU A 74 0.69 -14.11 -1.68
C LEU A 74 -0.17 -12.86 -1.47
N GLY A 75 -1.33 -12.80 -2.12
CA GLY A 75 -2.27 -11.70 -1.90
C GLY A 75 -2.77 -11.62 -0.47
N ASP A 76 -3.09 -12.77 0.13
CA ASP A 76 -3.46 -12.83 1.54
C ASP A 76 -2.35 -12.28 2.43
N THR A 77 -1.10 -12.66 2.16
CA THR A 77 0.07 -12.23 2.93
C THR A 77 0.27 -10.73 2.83
N ILE A 78 0.19 -10.18 1.61
CA ILE A 78 0.38 -8.75 1.39
C ILE A 78 -0.75 -7.95 2.04
N ALA A 79 -2.00 -8.39 1.89
CA ALA A 79 -3.13 -7.72 2.52
C ALA A 79 -2.98 -7.70 4.05
N ASN A 80 -2.61 -8.83 4.63
CA ASN A 80 -2.42 -8.93 6.08
C ASN A 80 -1.24 -8.07 6.56
N TRP A 81 -0.16 -8.00 5.79
CA TRP A 81 0.97 -7.14 6.10
C TRP A 81 0.55 -5.66 6.12
N ALA A 82 -0.22 -5.23 5.12
CA ALA A 82 -0.71 -3.86 5.06
C ALA A 82 -1.62 -3.53 6.24
N ILE A 83 -2.47 -4.46 6.64
CA ILE A 83 -3.38 -4.29 7.77
C ILE A 83 -2.61 -4.24 9.08
N SER A 84 -1.69 -5.19 9.29
CA SER A 84 -0.92 -5.27 10.52
C SER A 84 -0.03 -4.05 10.74
N ASN A 85 0.38 -3.39 9.67
CA ASN A 85 1.24 -2.22 9.70
C ASN A 85 0.52 -0.95 9.25
N SER A 86 -0.81 -0.95 9.30
CA SER A 86 -1.62 0.12 8.70
C SER A 86 -1.32 1.50 9.26
N GLN A 87 -1.02 1.59 10.54
CA GLN A 87 -0.71 2.88 11.17
C GLN A 87 0.64 3.41 10.67
N ASP A 88 1.68 2.59 10.68
CA ASP A 88 3.00 2.99 10.19
C ASP A 88 2.97 3.29 8.69
N LEU A 89 2.20 2.52 7.93
CA LEU A 89 2.09 2.69 6.49
C LEU A 89 1.10 3.78 6.08
N ASN A 90 0.40 4.38 7.02
CA ASN A 90 -0.58 5.43 6.75
C ASN A 90 -1.71 4.94 5.83
N VAL A 91 -2.17 3.71 6.05
CA VAL A 91 -3.20 3.07 5.23
C VAL A 91 -4.56 3.63 5.57
N LYS A 92 -5.33 3.95 4.53
CA LYS A 92 -6.72 4.39 4.65
C LYS A 92 -7.67 3.20 4.59
N TYR A 93 -7.48 2.32 3.61
CA TYR A 93 -8.20 1.06 3.52
C TYR A 93 -7.48 0.08 2.59
N VAL A 94 -7.86 -1.20 2.68
CA VAL A 94 -7.36 -2.28 1.83
C VAL A 94 -8.55 -2.99 1.23
N ILE A 95 -8.50 -3.31 -0.07
CA ILE A 95 -9.51 -4.13 -0.74
C ILE A 95 -8.81 -5.38 -1.29
N TRP A 96 -9.37 -6.54 -0.95
CA TRP A 96 -8.86 -7.83 -1.41
C TRP A 96 -9.97 -8.87 -1.36
N LYS A 97 -10.08 -9.66 -2.40
CA LYS A 97 -11.07 -10.76 -2.50
C LYS A 97 -12.50 -10.28 -2.20
N GLN A 98 -12.91 -9.20 -2.88
CA GLN A 98 -14.27 -8.67 -2.77
C GLN A 98 -14.65 -8.23 -1.35
N LYS A 99 -13.64 -7.84 -0.55
CA LYS A 99 -13.83 -7.35 0.81
C LYS A 99 -13.00 -6.10 1.03
N ILE A 100 -13.50 -5.21 1.88
CA ILE A 100 -12.79 -4.00 2.27
C ILE A 100 -12.50 -4.02 3.76
N TRP A 101 -11.28 -3.57 4.11
CA TRP A 101 -10.85 -3.39 5.48
C TRP A 101 -10.47 -1.93 5.72
N MET A 102 -10.89 -1.39 6.85
CA MET A 102 -10.52 -0.05 7.31
C MET A 102 -9.98 -0.13 8.74
N PRO A 103 -9.08 0.78 9.14
CA PRO A 103 -8.59 0.81 10.51
C PRO A 103 -9.74 0.88 11.53
N GLY A 104 -9.66 0.03 12.55
CA GLY A 104 -10.67 -0.05 13.60
C GLY A 104 -11.89 -0.90 13.25
N ARG A 105 -11.90 -1.51 12.08
CA ARG A 105 -13.02 -2.35 11.64
C ARG A 105 -12.52 -3.71 11.18
N SER A 106 -13.43 -4.69 11.10
CA SER A 106 -13.12 -5.97 10.48
C SER A 106 -13.41 -5.90 8.98
N TRP A 107 -12.99 -6.93 8.24
CA TRP A 107 -13.30 -7.07 6.83
C TRP A 107 -14.81 -7.04 6.60
N GLN A 108 -15.23 -6.34 5.58
CA GLN A 108 -16.63 -6.27 5.17
C GLN A 108 -16.76 -6.64 3.71
N GLY A 109 -17.77 -7.45 3.38
CA GLY A 109 -18.03 -7.85 2.01
C GLY A 109 -18.45 -6.67 1.14
N MET A 110 -18.03 -6.70 -0.13
CA MET A 110 -18.42 -5.72 -1.14
C MET A 110 -19.30 -6.38 -2.18
N GLY A 111 -20.13 -5.59 -2.83
CA GLY A 111 -20.96 -6.08 -3.92
C GLY A 111 -20.15 -6.61 -5.08
N ASN A 112 -20.74 -7.57 -5.81
CA ASN A 112 -20.11 -8.14 -6.99
C ASN A 112 -20.13 -7.10 -8.12
N ARG A 113 -18.94 -6.77 -8.65
CA ARG A 113 -18.75 -5.78 -9.70
C ARG A 113 -18.55 -6.39 -11.08
N GLY A 114 -18.72 -7.70 -11.20
CA GLY A 114 -18.83 -8.38 -12.48
C GLY A 114 -17.57 -9.02 -13.04
N SER A 115 -16.41 -8.78 -12.48
CA SER A 115 -15.17 -9.39 -12.99
C SER A 115 -14.18 -9.67 -11.87
N VAL A 116 -13.22 -10.55 -12.17
CA VAL A 116 -12.11 -10.87 -11.26
C VAL A 116 -11.37 -9.59 -10.84
N THR A 117 -11.04 -8.75 -11.81
CA THR A 117 -10.29 -7.53 -11.55
C THR A 117 -11.14 -6.51 -10.79
N ALA A 118 -12.39 -6.29 -11.20
CA ALA A 118 -13.28 -5.34 -10.53
C ALA A 118 -13.58 -5.76 -9.09
N ASN A 119 -13.53 -7.06 -8.78
CA ASN A 119 -13.75 -7.61 -7.46
C ASN A 119 -12.46 -7.78 -6.66
N HIS A 120 -11.33 -7.33 -7.18
CA HIS A 120 -10.04 -7.36 -6.47
C HIS A 120 -9.57 -8.77 -6.10
N PHE A 121 -9.75 -9.75 -7.01
CA PHE A 121 -9.25 -11.10 -6.82
C PHE A 121 -7.83 -11.28 -7.37
N ASP A 122 -7.37 -10.38 -8.27
CA ASP A 122 -6.05 -10.48 -8.92
C ASP A 122 -5.09 -9.38 -8.47
N HIS A 123 -5.47 -8.58 -7.50
CA HIS A 123 -4.60 -7.56 -6.93
C HIS A 123 -5.06 -7.15 -5.54
N VAL A 124 -4.11 -6.72 -4.73
CA VAL A 124 -4.39 -6.10 -3.43
C VAL A 124 -4.40 -4.59 -3.65
N HIS A 125 -5.52 -3.95 -3.41
CA HIS A 125 -5.65 -2.50 -3.47
C HIS A 125 -5.36 -1.91 -2.10
N ILE A 126 -4.41 -0.98 -2.04
CA ILE A 126 -4.07 -0.27 -0.82
C ILE A 126 -4.24 1.22 -1.06
N SER A 127 -5.13 1.85 -0.31
CA SER A 127 -5.31 3.31 -0.34
C SER A 127 -4.66 3.94 0.87
N PHE A 128 -4.12 5.13 0.67
CA PHE A 128 -3.36 5.85 1.69
C PHE A 128 -4.05 7.17 2.04
N LYS A 129 -3.87 7.60 3.29
CA LYS A 129 -4.18 8.96 3.69
C LYS A 129 -3.13 9.90 3.13
N THR A 130 -3.45 11.19 3.06
CA THR A 130 -2.45 12.21 2.72
C THR A 130 -1.35 12.25 3.78
N GLY A 131 -0.16 12.68 3.38
CA GLY A 131 0.98 12.75 4.29
C GLY A 131 1.89 11.56 4.14
N SER A 132 2.61 11.23 5.17
CA SER A 132 3.54 10.12 5.17
C SER A 132 3.39 9.27 6.41
N GLY A 133 4.01 8.09 6.35
CA GLY A 133 4.05 7.16 7.46
C GLY A 133 5.48 6.93 7.91
N ARG A 134 5.74 5.73 8.35
CA ARG A 134 7.04 5.32 8.86
C ARG A 134 7.53 4.11 8.07
N CYS A 135 8.77 4.17 7.58
CA CYS A 135 9.37 3.05 6.86
C CYS A 135 9.65 1.89 7.81
N LEU A 136 9.39 0.69 7.29
CA LEU A 136 9.58 -0.55 8.05
C LEU A 136 10.91 -1.21 7.75
#